data_efd367e769db2ce537ff0c399a99b40f
#
_entry.id   efd367e769db2ce537ff0c399a99b40f
#
_cell.length_a   1.000
_cell.length_b   1.000
_cell.length_c   1.000
_cell.angle_alpha   90.00
_cell.angle_beta   90.00
_cell.angle_gamma   90.00
#
_symmetry.space_group_name_H-M   'P 1'
#
loop_
_entity.id
_entity.type
_entity.pdbx_description
1 polymer ?
#
loop_
_entity_poly.entity_id
_entity_poly.type
_entity_poly.pdbx_seq_one_letter_code
_entity_poly.pdbx_strand_id
1 'polypeptide(L)'
;MRTFEKILFPVDMSDHCTATAPFVEALAGKFDAEVTLLHALEIPPAYFTDWYGYMSLVDTPAIREARQNEFDQYLKNRFAGLRVKRDLEEGDAAQIIARYAEEHGTDLIMMPTRGYGIFRGMLLGSVTAKVLHDALCPVWTAAHVEEPVPSSGFFERIVCAVDLADASIGTMRFASRLAQDFGAKLWLAHAIPAPVAGPERYFDVDLQVTLEEDARTAIAKMQATAGITAQLCLGEGDVADVVEHAAKNHNADLVICGRGHATRALGRLRTNVYSIIRQSPCPVISV
;
A
#
# COMPACT_ATOMS: atom_id res chain seq x y z
N MET A 1 20.89 -7.54 6.63
CA MET A 1 19.74 -6.96 7.33
C MET A 1 18.52 -7.32 6.49
N ARG A 2 17.53 -8.00 7.06
CA ARG A 2 16.31 -8.41 6.34
C ARG A 2 15.49 -7.16 6.02
N THR A 3 14.77 -7.15 4.90
CA THR A 3 13.96 -5.98 4.52
C THR A 3 12.74 -5.83 5.43
N PHE A 4 12.16 -6.94 5.89
CA PHE A 4 11.06 -6.94 6.85
C PHE A 4 11.34 -7.92 7.99
N GLU A 5 11.26 -7.44 9.23
CA GLU A 5 11.38 -8.25 10.46
C GLU A 5 10.05 -8.31 11.21
N LYS A 6 9.22 -7.26 11.07
CA LYS A 6 7.92 -7.10 11.74
C LYS A 6 6.84 -6.66 10.74
N ILE A 7 5.86 -7.50 10.55
CA ILE A 7 4.70 -7.24 9.70
C ILE A 7 3.47 -7.02 10.56
N LEU A 8 2.80 -5.89 10.41
CA LEU A 8 1.50 -5.63 11.02
C LEU A 8 0.40 -5.95 10.02
N PHE A 9 -0.51 -6.83 10.42
CA PHE A 9 -1.69 -7.20 9.65
C PHE A 9 -2.95 -6.77 10.39
N PRO A 10 -3.44 -5.54 10.14
CA PRO A 10 -4.72 -5.10 10.68
C PRO A 10 -5.86 -5.91 10.07
N VAL A 11 -6.74 -6.43 10.93
CA VAL A 11 -7.84 -7.29 10.51
C VAL A 11 -9.18 -6.80 11.04
N ASP A 12 -10.17 -6.74 10.17
CA ASP A 12 -11.58 -6.52 10.51
C ASP A 12 -12.40 -7.82 10.43
N MET A 13 -11.70 -8.95 10.22
CA MET A 13 -12.26 -10.30 10.06
C MET A 13 -13.14 -10.47 8.81
N SER A 14 -13.08 -9.54 7.84
CA SER A 14 -13.76 -9.64 6.55
C SER A 14 -13.16 -10.70 5.63
N ASP A 15 -13.90 -11.04 4.57
CA ASP A 15 -13.42 -11.89 3.49
C ASP A 15 -12.18 -11.29 2.78
N HIS A 16 -12.10 -9.95 2.70
CA HIS A 16 -10.94 -9.26 2.12
C HIS A 16 -9.67 -9.45 2.97
N CYS A 17 -9.78 -9.39 4.29
CA CYS A 17 -8.67 -9.73 5.18
C CYS A 17 -8.31 -11.21 5.05
N THR A 18 -9.30 -12.09 4.97
CA THR A 18 -9.07 -13.53 4.79
C THR A 18 -8.34 -13.82 3.47
N ALA A 19 -8.71 -13.15 2.38
CA ALA A 19 -8.04 -13.26 1.09
C ALA A 19 -6.62 -12.65 1.08
N THR A 20 -6.35 -11.68 1.95
CA THR A 20 -5.01 -11.07 2.11
C THR A 20 -4.05 -11.96 2.91
N ALA A 21 -4.56 -12.79 3.82
CA ALA A 21 -3.75 -13.60 4.72
C ALA A 21 -2.69 -14.48 4.03
N PRO A 22 -2.93 -15.13 2.87
CA PRO A 22 -1.91 -15.89 2.14
C PRO A 22 -0.69 -15.04 1.73
N PHE A 23 -0.90 -13.77 1.38
CA PHE A 23 0.19 -12.85 1.03
C PHE A 23 1.03 -12.49 2.25
N VAL A 24 0.37 -12.25 3.39
CA VAL A 24 1.05 -12.01 4.67
C VAL A 24 1.88 -13.22 5.08
N GLU A 25 1.28 -14.42 5.01
CA GLU A 25 1.92 -15.68 5.36
C GLU A 25 3.17 -15.94 4.52
N ALA A 26 3.07 -15.76 3.23
CA ALA A 26 4.18 -16.02 2.33
C ALA A 26 5.29 -14.95 2.46
N LEU A 27 4.95 -13.66 2.64
CA LEU A 27 5.95 -12.61 2.84
C LEU A 27 6.66 -12.77 4.20
N ALA A 28 5.91 -13.09 5.25
CA ALA A 28 6.48 -13.38 6.55
C ALA A 28 7.40 -14.62 6.52
N GLY A 29 7.00 -15.67 5.81
CA GLY A 29 7.84 -16.86 5.61
C GLY A 29 9.14 -16.57 4.86
N LYS A 30 9.07 -15.72 3.81
CA LYS A 30 10.26 -15.33 3.03
C LYS A 30 11.30 -14.59 3.87
N PHE A 31 10.87 -13.69 4.76
CA PHE A 31 11.75 -12.86 5.57
C PHE A 31 11.96 -13.41 6.99
N ASP A 32 11.31 -14.50 7.36
CA ASP A 32 11.22 -14.98 8.74
C ASP A 32 10.79 -13.83 9.68
N ALA A 33 9.75 -13.10 9.25
CA ALA A 33 9.25 -11.96 9.98
C ALA A 33 8.24 -12.37 11.06
N GLU A 34 8.15 -11.59 12.12
CA GLU A 34 7.07 -11.68 13.08
C GLU A 34 5.81 -11.02 12.51
N VAL A 35 4.67 -11.68 12.63
CA VAL A 35 3.37 -11.16 12.21
C VAL A 35 2.57 -10.77 13.42
N THR A 36 2.12 -9.51 13.50
CA THR A 36 1.10 -9.12 14.45
C THR A 36 -0.25 -8.97 13.74
N LEU A 37 -1.23 -9.80 14.13
CA LEU A 37 -2.63 -9.53 13.80
C LEU A 37 -3.14 -8.48 14.80
N LEU A 38 -3.65 -7.36 14.30
CA LEU A 38 -4.20 -6.30 15.12
C LEU A 38 -5.68 -6.09 14.77
N HIS A 39 -6.56 -6.24 15.77
CA HIS A 39 -7.97 -5.90 15.64
C HIS A 39 -8.29 -4.64 16.42
N ALA A 40 -8.84 -3.63 15.75
CA ALA A 40 -9.34 -2.42 16.39
C ALA A 40 -10.83 -2.55 16.66
N LEU A 41 -11.20 -2.52 17.94
CA LEU A 41 -12.59 -2.61 18.37
C LEU A 41 -13.16 -1.23 18.58
N GLU A 42 -14.08 -0.82 17.72
CA GLU A 42 -14.87 0.39 17.92
C GLU A 42 -16.05 0.05 18.85
N ILE A 43 -15.96 0.47 20.12
CA ILE A 43 -17.05 0.29 21.09
C ILE A 43 -18.00 1.48 20.94
N PRO A 44 -19.32 1.23 20.72
CA PRO A 44 -20.30 2.29 20.73
C PRO A 44 -20.31 3.01 22.10
N PRO A 45 -20.73 4.28 22.16
CA PRO A 45 -20.91 4.98 23.44
C PRO A 45 -21.70 4.12 24.42
N ALA A 46 -21.36 4.18 25.71
CA ALA A 46 -22.00 3.38 26.78
C ALA A 46 -23.54 3.55 26.82
N TYR A 47 -24.05 4.58 26.16
CA TYR A 47 -25.48 4.82 25.99
C TYR A 47 -25.79 4.88 24.52
N PHE A 48 -26.65 4.00 24.05
CA PHE A 48 -27.19 4.01 22.70
C PHE A 48 -28.66 4.42 22.78
N THR A 49 -29.07 5.44 22.02
CA THR A 49 -30.47 5.82 21.84
C THR A 49 -30.98 5.10 20.61
N ASP A 50 -31.91 4.17 20.77
CA ASP A 50 -32.53 3.49 19.65
C ASP A 50 -33.44 4.47 18.83
N TRP A 51 -33.96 3.98 17.70
CA TRP A 51 -34.87 4.74 16.84
C TRP A 51 -36.14 5.23 17.56
N TYR A 52 -36.51 4.61 18.68
CA TYR A 52 -37.67 4.97 19.52
C TYR A 52 -37.33 5.88 20.71
N GLY A 53 -36.06 6.30 20.85
CA GLY A 53 -35.62 7.18 21.89
C GLY A 53 -35.36 6.51 23.25
N TYR A 54 -35.33 5.18 23.29
CA TYR A 54 -34.94 4.46 24.52
C TYR A 54 -33.42 4.46 24.70
N MET A 55 -32.96 4.82 25.88
CA MET A 55 -31.54 4.70 26.26
C MET A 55 -31.28 3.28 26.75
N SER A 56 -30.47 2.54 26.02
CA SER A 56 -29.98 1.21 26.42
C SER A 56 -28.53 1.32 26.90
N LEU A 57 -28.23 0.69 28.03
CA LEU A 57 -26.85 0.48 28.47
C LEU A 57 -26.20 -0.56 27.55
N VAL A 58 -25.08 -0.20 27.01
CA VAL A 58 -24.25 -1.14 26.22
C VAL A 58 -23.34 -1.88 27.22
N ASP A 59 -23.45 -3.20 27.27
CA ASP A 59 -22.53 -4.04 28.04
C ASP A 59 -21.19 -4.15 27.27
N THR A 60 -20.35 -3.14 27.49
CA THR A 60 -19.06 -3.04 26.81
C THR A 60 -18.10 -4.19 27.14
N PRO A 61 -18.03 -4.71 28.39
CA PRO A 61 -17.28 -5.91 28.72
C PRO A 61 -17.70 -7.14 27.92
N ALA A 62 -19.02 -7.40 27.82
CA ALA A 62 -19.54 -8.56 27.07
C ALA A 62 -19.24 -8.44 25.57
N ILE A 63 -19.35 -7.24 25.01
CA ILE A 63 -18.99 -7.00 23.60
C ILE A 63 -17.50 -7.26 23.39
N ARG A 64 -16.65 -6.77 24.26
CA ARG A 64 -15.21 -6.99 24.19
C ARG A 64 -14.86 -8.48 24.25
N GLU A 65 -15.43 -9.19 25.23
CA GLU A 65 -15.20 -10.64 25.38
C GLU A 65 -15.65 -11.42 24.14
N ALA A 66 -16.82 -11.12 23.61
CA ALA A 66 -17.33 -11.74 22.39
C ALA A 66 -16.39 -11.49 21.19
N ARG A 67 -15.92 -10.25 21.02
CA ARG A 67 -14.96 -9.91 19.94
C ARG A 67 -13.61 -10.55 20.15
N GLN A 68 -13.11 -10.60 21.38
CA GLN A 68 -11.86 -11.31 21.68
C GLN A 68 -11.95 -12.77 21.28
N ASN A 69 -13.04 -13.46 21.68
CA ASN A 69 -13.27 -14.85 21.34
C ASN A 69 -13.36 -15.07 19.82
N GLU A 70 -14.04 -14.20 19.09
CA GLU A 70 -14.13 -14.26 17.61
C GLU A 70 -12.75 -14.05 16.98
N PHE A 71 -12.01 -13.05 17.42
CA PHE A 71 -10.68 -12.73 16.95
C PHE A 71 -9.67 -13.85 17.23
N ASP A 72 -9.75 -14.51 18.38
CA ASP A 72 -8.89 -15.63 18.75
C ASP A 72 -9.09 -16.85 17.85
N GLN A 73 -10.29 -17.02 17.31
CA GLN A 73 -10.59 -18.08 16.34
C GLN A 73 -10.28 -17.69 14.89
N TYR A 74 -10.29 -16.38 14.59
CA TYR A 74 -10.05 -15.89 13.24
C TYR A 74 -8.65 -16.25 12.76
N LEU A 75 -8.53 -16.88 11.61
CA LEU A 75 -7.27 -17.38 11.02
C LEU A 75 -6.41 -18.24 11.99
N LYS A 76 -7.02 -18.93 12.96
CA LYS A 76 -6.32 -19.70 13.99
C LYS A 76 -5.40 -20.78 13.43
N ASN A 77 -5.77 -21.40 12.30
CA ASN A 77 -5.02 -22.46 11.64
C ASN A 77 -4.10 -21.95 10.52
N ARG A 78 -4.06 -20.62 10.34
CA ARG A 78 -3.14 -19.99 9.40
C ARG A 78 -1.80 -19.66 10.08
N PHE A 79 -0.83 -19.30 9.30
CA PHE A 79 0.49 -18.87 9.76
C PHE A 79 1.27 -19.97 10.51
N ALA A 80 1.01 -21.26 10.18
CA ALA A 80 1.70 -22.37 10.82
C ALA A 80 3.22 -22.27 10.61
N GLY A 81 3.98 -22.35 11.71
CA GLY A 81 5.43 -22.24 11.69
C GLY A 81 5.98 -20.81 11.68
N LEU A 82 5.12 -19.80 11.68
CA LEU A 82 5.50 -18.39 11.80
C LEU A 82 5.34 -17.88 13.25
N ARG A 83 6.06 -16.83 13.58
CA ARG A 83 5.90 -16.12 14.85
C ARG A 83 4.72 -15.17 14.73
N VAL A 84 3.62 -15.47 15.43
CA VAL A 84 2.38 -14.70 15.33
C VAL A 84 1.98 -14.17 16.70
N LYS A 85 1.72 -12.88 16.75
CA LYS A 85 1.13 -12.17 17.89
C LYS A 85 -0.28 -11.72 17.54
N ARG A 86 -1.18 -11.64 18.54
CA ARG A 86 -2.54 -11.16 18.37
C ARG A 86 -2.81 -10.08 19.40
N ASP A 87 -3.18 -8.91 18.95
CA ASP A 87 -3.49 -7.78 19.81
C ASP A 87 -4.86 -7.21 19.44
N LEU A 88 -5.68 -6.92 20.46
CA LEU A 88 -6.96 -6.25 20.33
C LEU A 88 -6.89 -4.93 21.09
N GLU A 89 -7.13 -3.83 20.39
CA GLU A 89 -7.16 -2.49 20.96
C GLU A 89 -8.50 -1.80 20.71
N GLU A 90 -8.89 -0.89 21.60
CA GLU A 90 -10.16 -0.16 21.54
C GLU A 90 -9.96 1.25 20.99
N GLY A 91 -10.75 1.66 19.99
CA GLY A 91 -10.77 3.01 19.44
C GLY A 91 -10.84 3.08 17.91
N ASP A 92 -10.50 4.25 17.35
CA ASP A 92 -10.47 4.49 15.89
C ASP A 92 -9.41 3.60 15.23
N ALA A 93 -9.85 2.75 14.31
CA ALA A 93 -9.01 1.75 13.68
C ALA A 93 -7.78 2.36 13.00
N ALA A 94 -7.92 3.46 12.29
CA ALA A 94 -6.80 4.05 11.56
C ALA A 94 -5.75 4.65 12.48
N GLN A 95 -6.20 5.30 13.57
CA GLN A 95 -5.29 5.86 14.58
C GLN A 95 -4.54 4.75 15.32
N ILE A 96 -5.26 3.69 15.71
CA ILE A 96 -4.67 2.52 16.38
C ILE A 96 -3.60 1.89 15.50
N ILE A 97 -3.90 1.61 14.22
CA ILE A 97 -2.96 0.97 13.29
C ILE A 97 -1.70 1.80 13.12
N ALA A 98 -1.84 3.11 12.87
CA ALA A 98 -0.69 3.99 12.65
C ALA A 98 0.18 4.11 13.92
N ARG A 99 -0.45 4.33 15.08
CA ARG A 99 0.23 4.39 16.38
C ARG A 99 0.92 3.07 16.72
N TYR A 100 0.21 1.95 16.60
CA TYR A 100 0.77 0.62 16.89
C TYR A 100 2.01 0.34 16.04
N ALA A 101 1.94 0.66 14.75
CA ALA A 101 3.06 0.47 13.83
C ALA A 101 4.30 1.28 14.26
N GLU A 102 4.12 2.51 14.71
CA GLU A 102 5.19 3.37 15.18
C GLU A 102 5.78 2.88 16.51
N GLU A 103 4.92 2.62 17.51
CA GLU A 103 5.34 2.20 18.86
C GLU A 103 6.08 0.86 18.87
N HIS A 104 5.73 -0.06 17.96
CA HIS A 104 6.33 -1.40 17.90
C HIS A 104 7.40 -1.53 16.84
N GLY A 105 7.72 -0.46 16.09
CA GLY A 105 8.73 -0.47 15.04
C GLY A 105 8.38 -1.45 13.92
N THR A 106 7.15 -1.36 13.41
CA THR A 106 6.68 -2.16 12.28
C THR A 106 7.40 -1.75 11.00
N ASP A 107 7.87 -2.75 10.24
CA ASP A 107 8.56 -2.53 8.97
C ASP A 107 7.60 -2.49 7.78
N LEU A 108 6.44 -3.15 7.89
CA LEU A 108 5.43 -3.21 6.84
C LEU A 108 4.04 -3.38 7.45
N ILE A 109 3.10 -2.52 7.07
CA ILE A 109 1.68 -2.77 7.28
C ILE A 109 1.15 -3.47 6.03
N MET A 110 0.43 -4.59 6.19
CA MET A 110 -0.25 -5.29 5.10
C MET A 110 -1.75 -5.28 5.35
N MET A 111 -2.52 -4.67 4.46
CA MET A 111 -3.96 -4.60 4.61
C MET A 111 -4.67 -4.56 3.25
N PRO A 112 -5.91 -5.08 3.14
CA PRO A 112 -6.69 -4.94 1.91
C PRO A 112 -7.05 -3.47 1.65
N THR A 113 -7.38 -3.14 0.42
CA THR A 113 -7.89 -1.79 0.09
C THR A 113 -9.28 -1.52 0.64
N ARG A 114 -10.03 -2.57 1.05
CA ARG A 114 -11.42 -2.50 1.55
C ARG A 114 -11.61 -3.46 2.72
N GLY A 115 -12.51 -3.09 3.63
CA GLY A 115 -13.03 -3.96 4.69
C GLY A 115 -14.55 -4.19 4.53
N TYR A 116 -15.27 -4.29 5.63
CA TYR A 116 -16.74 -4.49 5.66
C TYR A 116 -17.59 -3.34 5.07
N GLY A 117 -17.00 -2.24 4.61
CA GLY A 117 -17.73 -1.07 4.14
C GLY A 117 -18.67 -1.35 2.96
N ILE A 118 -19.91 -0.81 3.05
CA ILE A 118 -21.01 -1.00 2.08
C ILE A 118 -20.80 -0.33 0.70
N PHE A 119 -19.75 0.42 0.52
CA PHE A 119 -19.50 1.09 -0.77
C PHE A 119 -18.93 0.13 -1.79
N ARG A 120 -19.83 -0.47 -2.60
CA ARG A 120 -19.54 -1.37 -3.74
C ARG A 120 -19.07 -0.57 -4.97
N GLY A 121 -18.05 0.23 -4.84
CA GLY A 121 -17.46 0.96 -5.97
C GLY A 121 -15.96 1.08 -5.78
N MET A 122 -15.22 1.40 -6.83
CA MET A 122 -13.75 1.57 -6.91
C MET A 122 -13.12 2.53 -5.87
N LEU A 123 -13.66 2.62 -4.65
CA LEU A 123 -13.20 3.53 -3.62
C LEU A 123 -12.31 2.80 -2.62
N LEU A 124 -11.19 3.40 -2.28
CA LEU A 124 -10.34 2.99 -1.19
C LEU A 124 -11.09 3.13 0.15
N GLY A 125 -10.99 2.13 1.03
CA GLY A 125 -11.63 2.16 2.35
C GLY A 125 -11.13 3.33 3.20
N SER A 126 -12.00 3.91 4.02
CA SER A 126 -11.66 5.08 4.86
C SER A 126 -10.51 4.81 5.82
N VAL A 127 -10.46 3.63 6.42
CA VAL A 127 -9.36 3.21 7.30
C VAL A 127 -8.07 3.10 6.50
N THR A 128 -8.08 2.40 5.36
CA THR A 128 -6.89 2.26 4.51
C THR A 128 -6.38 3.61 4.03
N ALA A 129 -7.28 4.52 3.63
CA ALA A 129 -6.91 5.87 3.20
C ALA A 129 -6.23 6.67 4.32
N LYS A 130 -6.74 6.59 5.56
CA LYS A 130 -6.12 7.25 6.72
C LYS A 130 -4.77 6.60 7.08
N VAL A 131 -4.67 5.27 7.06
CA VAL A 131 -3.41 4.56 7.34
C VAL A 131 -2.34 4.93 6.32
N LEU A 132 -2.67 4.94 5.02
CA LEU A 132 -1.75 5.41 3.97
C LEU A 132 -1.28 6.84 4.18
N HIS A 133 -2.10 7.65 4.83
CA HIS A 133 -1.78 9.03 5.17
C HIS A 133 -0.86 9.15 6.38
N ASP A 134 -1.13 8.37 7.43
CA ASP A 134 -0.57 8.60 8.77
C ASP A 134 0.58 7.64 9.12
N ALA A 135 0.64 6.46 8.49
CA ALA A 135 1.70 5.49 8.77
C ALA A 135 3.08 5.99 8.33
N LEU A 136 4.09 5.77 9.16
CA LEU A 136 5.49 6.12 8.87
C LEU A 136 6.28 5.01 8.19
N CYS A 137 5.78 3.78 8.23
CA CYS A 137 6.38 2.63 7.57
C CYS A 137 5.68 2.31 6.24
N PRO A 138 6.28 1.52 5.34
CA PRO A 138 5.66 1.02 4.13
C PRO A 138 4.29 0.38 4.37
N VAL A 139 3.35 0.60 3.44
CA VAL A 139 2.02 0.01 3.48
C VAL A 139 1.78 -0.77 2.18
N TRP A 140 1.59 -2.08 2.31
CA TRP A 140 1.16 -2.95 1.23
C TRP A 140 -0.36 -2.98 1.14
N THR A 141 -0.88 -2.80 -0.06
CA THR A 141 -2.32 -2.88 -0.35
C THR A 141 -2.56 -3.65 -1.63
N ALA A 142 -3.69 -4.35 -1.72
CA ALA A 142 -4.14 -4.97 -2.95
C ALA A 142 -5.63 -4.70 -3.18
N ALA A 143 -5.94 -4.21 -4.38
CA ALA A 143 -7.31 -3.94 -4.81
C ALA A 143 -8.00 -5.22 -5.31
N HIS A 144 -7.22 -6.16 -5.86
CA HIS A 144 -7.68 -7.39 -6.52
C HIS A 144 -6.98 -8.60 -5.88
N VAL A 145 -7.47 -9.02 -4.70
CA VAL A 145 -6.88 -10.14 -3.92
C VAL A 145 -7.49 -11.49 -4.34
N GLU A 146 -8.27 -11.52 -5.42
CA GLU A 146 -8.96 -12.74 -5.87
C GLU A 146 -8.02 -13.74 -6.55
N GLU A 147 -6.82 -13.33 -6.94
CA GLU A 147 -5.84 -14.23 -7.53
C GLU A 147 -4.99 -14.92 -6.46
N PRO A 148 -4.72 -16.23 -6.62
CA PRO A 148 -3.86 -16.95 -5.69
C PRO A 148 -2.44 -16.37 -5.70
N VAL A 149 -1.79 -16.40 -4.54
CA VAL A 149 -0.36 -16.05 -4.43
C VAL A 149 0.42 -16.86 -5.47
N PRO A 150 1.25 -16.22 -6.31
CA PRO A 150 2.02 -16.92 -7.32
C PRO A 150 2.87 -18.04 -6.69
N SER A 151 2.76 -19.25 -7.23
CA SER A 151 3.45 -20.43 -6.72
C SER A 151 4.97 -20.44 -6.99
N SER A 152 5.46 -19.54 -7.86
CA SER A 152 6.84 -19.56 -8.39
C SER A 152 7.81 -18.58 -7.74
N GLY A 153 7.34 -17.68 -6.91
CA GLY A 153 8.15 -16.60 -6.34
C GLY A 153 7.28 -15.38 -6.13
N PHE A 154 7.43 -14.73 -5.01
CA PHE A 154 6.48 -13.73 -4.56
C PHE A 154 6.41 -12.51 -5.47
N PHE A 155 7.58 -12.02 -5.91
CA PHE A 155 7.70 -10.91 -6.83
C PHE A 155 8.84 -11.21 -7.81
N GLU A 156 8.52 -11.33 -9.09
CA GLU A 156 9.49 -11.51 -10.16
C GLU A 156 9.70 -10.23 -10.97
N ARG A 157 8.70 -9.37 -10.98
CA ARG A 157 8.64 -8.16 -11.80
C ARG A 157 8.05 -7.00 -11.01
N ILE A 158 8.88 -6.02 -10.72
CA ILE A 158 8.53 -4.87 -9.90
C ILE A 158 8.57 -3.60 -10.77
N VAL A 159 7.51 -2.80 -10.71
CA VAL A 159 7.48 -1.46 -11.28
C VAL A 159 7.50 -0.45 -10.13
N CYS A 160 8.49 0.46 -10.15
CA CYS A 160 8.60 1.55 -9.19
C CYS A 160 8.20 2.87 -9.85
N ALA A 161 7.11 3.46 -9.39
CA ALA A 161 6.68 4.78 -9.80
C ALA A 161 7.56 5.85 -9.15
N VAL A 162 8.13 6.74 -9.96
CA VAL A 162 9.06 7.78 -9.51
C VAL A 162 8.64 9.14 -10.07
N ASP A 163 8.80 10.17 -9.27
CA ASP A 163 8.78 11.56 -9.71
C ASP A 163 10.22 12.12 -9.71
N LEU A 164 10.41 13.36 -10.11
CA LEU A 164 11.73 14.00 -10.15
C LEU A 164 12.12 14.65 -8.81
N ALA A 165 11.39 14.36 -7.73
CA ALA A 165 11.71 14.88 -6.40
C ALA A 165 12.78 14.01 -5.71
N ASP A 166 13.61 14.62 -4.87
CA ASP A 166 14.67 13.93 -4.12
C ASP A 166 14.14 12.78 -3.24
N ALA A 167 12.89 12.87 -2.77
CA ALA A 167 12.23 11.82 -2.00
C ALA A 167 12.14 10.48 -2.77
N SER A 168 12.00 10.52 -4.10
CA SER A 168 11.97 9.31 -4.94
C SER A 168 13.26 8.50 -4.89
N ILE A 169 14.40 9.09 -4.51
CA ILE A 169 15.67 8.36 -4.30
C ILE A 169 15.51 7.30 -3.20
N GLY A 170 14.80 7.63 -2.12
CA GLY A 170 14.48 6.67 -1.06
C GLY A 170 13.60 5.52 -1.56
N THR A 171 12.57 5.85 -2.33
CA THR A 171 11.66 4.87 -2.95
C THR A 171 12.41 3.95 -3.93
N MET A 172 13.31 4.50 -4.75
CA MET A 172 14.17 3.73 -5.65
C MET A 172 15.07 2.74 -4.91
N ARG A 173 15.70 3.19 -3.81
CA ARG A 173 16.54 2.32 -2.97
C ARG A 173 15.74 1.19 -2.33
N PHE A 174 14.55 1.50 -1.82
CA PHE A 174 13.65 0.50 -1.26
C PHE A 174 13.25 -0.53 -2.33
N ALA A 175 12.81 -0.07 -3.51
CA ALA A 175 12.42 -0.94 -4.62
C ALA A 175 13.58 -1.84 -5.10
N SER A 176 14.78 -1.28 -5.21
CA SER A 176 15.97 -2.04 -5.60
C SER A 176 16.35 -3.10 -4.56
N ARG A 177 16.29 -2.78 -3.26
CA ARG A 177 16.54 -3.76 -2.20
C ARG A 177 15.53 -4.89 -2.26
N LEU A 178 14.24 -4.56 -2.38
CA LEU A 178 13.19 -5.57 -2.45
C LEU A 178 13.35 -6.44 -3.71
N ALA A 179 13.69 -5.85 -4.85
CA ALA A 179 14.00 -6.59 -6.08
C ALA A 179 15.17 -7.56 -5.89
N GLN A 180 16.23 -7.15 -5.18
CA GLN A 180 17.36 -8.02 -4.86
C GLN A 180 16.96 -9.18 -3.94
N ASP A 181 16.15 -8.94 -2.90
CA ASP A 181 15.68 -9.96 -1.96
C ASP A 181 14.87 -11.07 -2.64
N PHE A 182 14.15 -10.71 -3.72
CA PHE A 182 13.33 -11.64 -4.50
C PHE A 182 14.02 -12.15 -5.78
N GLY A 183 15.14 -11.55 -6.20
CA GLY A 183 15.74 -11.81 -7.50
C GLY A 183 14.87 -11.27 -8.65
N ALA A 184 14.06 -10.26 -8.38
CA ALA A 184 13.09 -9.67 -9.29
C ALA A 184 13.74 -8.67 -10.26
N LYS A 185 13.14 -8.54 -11.45
CA LYS A 185 13.46 -7.44 -12.38
C LYS A 185 12.77 -6.16 -11.90
N LEU A 186 13.48 -5.04 -12.02
CA LEU A 186 12.99 -3.72 -11.62
C LEU A 186 12.89 -2.78 -12.81
N TRP A 187 11.76 -2.11 -12.95
CA TRP A 187 11.52 -1.00 -13.87
C TRP A 187 11.15 0.25 -13.09
N LEU A 188 11.60 1.41 -13.58
CA LEU A 188 11.15 2.71 -13.10
C LEU A 188 10.11 3.26 -14.06
N ALA A 189 8.96 3.68 -13.57
CA ALA A 189 7.91 4.33 -14.35
C ALA A 189 7.82 5.82 -13.99
N HIS A 190 7.86 6.69 -15.00
CA HIS A 190 7.71 8.13 -14.83
C HIS A 190 6.75 8.69 -15.86
N ALA A 191 5.84 9.56 -15.42
CA ALA A 191 4.89 10.25 -16.27
C ALA A 191 5.39 11.65 -16.60
N ILE A 192 5.46 11.96 -17.89
CA ILE A 192 5.70 13.32 -18.37
C ILE A 192 4.37 13.98 -18.74
N PRO A 193 4.26 15.32 -18.63
CA PRO A 193 3.03 16.02 -19.02
C PRO A 193 2.64 15.71 -20.46
N ALA A 194 1.37 15.41 -20.70
CA ALA A 194 0.86 15.27 -22.05
C ALA A 194 0.80 16.64 -22.74
N PRO A 195 1.03 16.70 -24.06
CA PRO A 195 0.85 17.93 -24.82
C PRO A 195 -0.58 18.48 -24.65
N VAL A 196 -0.69 19.78 -24.40
CA VAL A 196 -1.99 20.43 -24.35
C VAL A 196 -2.58 20.49 -25.76
N ALA A 197 -3.74 19.89 -25.96
CA ALA A 197 -4.42 19.93 -27.26
C ALA A 197 -4.80 21.38 -27.61
N GLY A 198 -4.10 21.98 -28.57
CA GLY A 198 -4.31 23.35 -29.02
C GLY A 198 -3.98 23.51 -30.51
N PRO A 199 -4.39 24.64 -31.16
CA PRO A 199 -4.12 24.89 -32.57
C PRO A 199 -2.64 25.10 -32.93
N GLU A 200 -1.75 25.17 -31.95
CA GLU A 200 -0.31 25.46 -32.11
C GLU A 200 0.56 24.18 -32.09
N ARG A 201 0.11 23.11 -32.71
CA ARG A 201 0.73 21.76 -32.72
C ARG A 201 2.22 21.68 -33.07
N TYR A 202 2.80 22.68 -33.73
CA TYR A 202 4.20 22.66 -34.17
C TYR A 202 5.21 22.89 -33.02
N PHE A 203 4.80 23.57 -31.94
CA PHE A 203 5.68 23.79 -30.77
C PHE A 203 5.67 22.61 -29.78
N ASP A 204 4.66 21.75 -29.86
CA ASP A 204 4.47 20.67 -28.88
C ASP A 204 5.44 19.49 -29.07
N VAL A 205 5.84 19.19 -30.33
CA VAL A 205 6.72 18.03 -30.60
C VAL A 205 8.16 18.27 -30.10
N ASP A 206 8.73 19.46 -30.36
CA ASP A 206 10.07 19.78 -29.87
C ASP A 206 10.10 19.90 -28.36
N LEU A 207 9.04 20.45 -27.75
CA LEU A 207 8.89 20.51 -26.29
C LEU A 207 8.79 19.11 -25.68
N GLN A 208 8.02 18.22 -26.31
CA GLN A 208 7.84 16.85 -25.81
C GLN A 208 9.16 16.07 -25.83
N VAL A 209 9.92 16.15 -26.92
CA VAL A 209 11.25 15.55 -27.00
C VAL A 209 12.18 16.09 -25.92
N THR A 210 12.15 17.41 -25.68
CA THR A 210 12.94 18.04 -24.62
C THR A 210 12.54 17.53 -23.23
N LEU A 211 11.24 17.43 -22.94
CA LEU A 211 10.75 16.93 -21.67
C LEU A 211 11.16 15.46 -21.42
N GLU A 212 11.13 14.63 -22.47
CA GLU A 212 11.62 13.25 -22.38
C GLU A 212 13.12 13.17 -22.08
N GLU A 213 13.94 13.96 -22.77
CA GLU A 213 15.40 13.99 -22.58
C GLU A 213 15.76 14.49 -21.20
N ASP A 214 15.08 15.53 -20.73
CA ASP A 214 15.26 16.08 -19.38
C ASP A 214 14.87 15.05 -18.30
N ALA A 215 13.74 14.38 -18.48
CA ALA A 215 13.30 13.33 -17.56
C ALA A 215 14.28 12.15 -17.52
N ARG A 216 14.76 11.68 -18.68
CA ARG A 216 15.77 10.61 -18.77
C ARG A 216 17.07 11.01 -18.06
N THR A 217 17.53 12.23 -18.30
CA THR A 217 18.75 12.76 -17.68
C THR A 217 18.60 12.88 -16.15
N ALA A 218 17.48 13.44 -15.70
CA ALA A 218 17.20 13.60 -14.26
C ALA A 218 17.11 12.23 -13.56
N ILE A 219 16.38 11.27 -14.15
CA ILE A 219 16.23 9.93 -13.55
C ILE A 219 17.56 9.17 -13.57
N ALA A 220 18.37 9.29 -14.62
CA ALA A 220 19.70 8.70 -14.64
C ALA A 220 20.59 9.22 -13.51
N LYS A 221 20.55 10.53 -13.24
CA LYS A 221 21.25 11.16 -12.08
C LYS A 221 20.71 10.64 -10.76
N MET A 222 19.38 10.49 -10.63
CA MET A 222 18.75 9.95 -9.43
C MET A 222 19.14 8.47 -9.21
N GLN A 223 19.17 7.65 -10.26
CA GLN A 223 19.64 6.27 -10.20
C GLN A 223 21.10 6.20 -9.72
N ALA A 224 21.99 7.05 -10.28
CA ALA A 224 23.37 7.13 -9.83
C ALA A 224 23.48 7.50 -8.34
N THR A 225 22.66 8.47 -7.89
CA THR A 225 22.60 8.89 -6.47
C THR A 225 22.03 7.79 -5.57
N ALA A 226 21.06 7.03 -6.07
CA ALA A 226 20.48 5.89 -5.37
C ALA A 226 21.43 4.69 -5.32
N GLY A 227 22.41 4.61 -6.22
CA GLY A 227 23.29 3.46 -6.39
C GLY A 227 22.60 2.26 -7.03
N ILE A 228 21.65 2.50 -7.94
CA ILE A 228 20.86 1.46 -8.60
C ILE A 228 20.95 1.55 -10.12
N THR A 229 20.59 0.46 -10.78
CA THR A 229 20.40 0.41 -12.25
C THR A 229 19.10 -0.31 -12.53
N ALA A 230 18.16 0.37 -13.19
CA ALA A 230 16.87 -0.18 -13.59
C ALA A 230 16.47 0.37 -14.96
N GLN A 231 15.65 -0.37 -15.70
CA GLN A 231 15.10 0.09 -16.97
C GLN A 231 14.06 1.19 -16.71
N LEU A 232 14.03 2.21 -17.58
CA LEU A 232 13.12 3.34 -17.48
C LEU A 232 11.96 3.19 -18.47
N CYS A 233 10.75 3.28 -17.96
CA CYS A 233 9.49 3.40 -18.70
C CYS A 233 9.00 4.85 -18.59
N LEU A 234 9.04 5.60 -19.66
CA LEU A 234 8.41 6.91 -19.77
C LEU A 234 7.05 6.78 -20.43
N GLY A 235 6.08 7.53 -19.94
CA GLY A 235 4.77 7.65 -20.56
C GLY A 235 4.24 9.06 -20.43
N GLU A 236 3.31 9.44 -21.30
CA GLU A 236 2.67 10.75 -21.31
C GLU A 236 1.33 10.70 -20.63
N GLY A 237 1.00 11.73 -19.86
CA GLY A 237 -0.34 11.93 -19.28
C GLY A 237 -0.45 11.71 -17.79
N ASP A 238 -1.55 11.08 -17.38
CA ASP A 238 -1.83 10.85 -15.96
C ASP A 238 -0.86 9.83 -15.35
N VAL A 239 -0.40 10.11 -14.15
CA VAL A 239 0.60 9.27 -13.45
C VAL A 239 0.09 7.85 -13.23
N ALA A 240 -1.18 7.69 -12.84
CA ALA A 240 -1.72 6.37 -12.56
C ALA A 240 -1.89 5.54 -13.84
N ASP A 241 -2.28 6.18 -14.94
CA ASP A 241 -2.40 5.53 -16.25
C ASP A 241 -1.02 5.05 -16.76
N VAL A 242 0.01 5.89 -16.63
CA VAL A 242 1.39 5.53 -17.02
C VAL A 242 1.92 4.37 -16.19
N VAL A 243 1.70 4.39 -14.88
CA VAL A 243 2.12 3.30 -13.97
C VAL A 243 1.35 2.00 -14.27
N GLU A 244 0.04 2.09 -14.50
CA GLU A 244 -0.80 0.96 -14.88
C GLU A 244 -0.31 0.32 -16.20
N HIS A 245 -0.05 1.15 -17.23
CA HIS A 245 0.49 0.67 -18.50
C HIS A 245 1.85 0.01 -18.34
N ALA A 246 2.76 0.62 -17.58
CA ALA A 246 4.05 0.01 -17.29
C ALA A 246 3.89 -1.34 -16.57
N ALA A 247 3.01 -1.42 -15.58
CA ALA A 247 2.74 -2.65 -14.85
C ALA A 247 2.16 -3.75 -15.77
N LYS A 248 1.20 -3.42 -16.64
CA LYS A 248 0.62 -4.36 -17.61
C LYS A 248 1.63 -4.82 -18.64
N ASN A 249 2.40 -3.90 -19.24
CA ASN A 249 3.37 -4.22 -20.29
C ASN A 249 4.49 -5.14 -19.81
N HIS A 250 4.87 -5.03 -18.55
CA HIS A 250 5.91 -5.87 -17.96
C HIS A 250 5.33 -7.05 -17.15
N ASN A 251 4.00 -7.23 -17.14
CA ASN A 251 3.31 -8.20 -16.31
C ASN A 251 3.81 -8.11 -14.86
N ALA A 252 3.85 -6.89 -14.31
CA ALA A 252 4.32 -6.65 -12.97
C ALA A 252 3.43 -7.35 -11.94
N ASP A 253 4.06 -7.93 -10.93
CA ASP A 253 3.40 -8.57 -9.79
C ASP A 253 3.47 -7.70 -8.53
N LEU A 254 4.18 -6.56 -8.62
CA LEU A 254 4.21 -5.53 -7.59
C LEU A 254 4.45 -4.14 -8.20
N VAL A 255 3.70 -3.15 -7.72
CA VAL A 255 4.00 -1.74 -7.94
C VAL A 255 4.52 -1.13 -6.62
N ILE A 256 5.55 -0.30 -6.70
CA ILE A 256 6.07 0.48 -5.58
C ILE A 256 5.94 1.96 -5.92
N CYS A 257 5.44 2.76 -4.98
CA CYS A 257 5.33 4.21 -5.15
C CYS A 257 5.66 4.95 -3.85
N GLY A 258 6.21 6.16 -3.97
CA GLY A 258 6.43 7.05 -2.85
C GLY A 258 5.13 7.75 -2.44
N ARG A 259 4.90 7.94 -1.13
CA ARG A 259 3.76 8.72 -0.62
C ARG A 259 3.99 10.23 -0.67
N GLY A 260 5.21 10.64 -1.01
CA GLY A 260 5.63 12.04 -1.01
C GLY A 260 5.68 12.63 0.40
N HIS A 261 6.73 13.35 0.72
CA HIS A 261 6.79 14.16 1.94
C HIS A 261 6.07 15.48 1.62
N ALA A 262 4.74 15.50 1.74
CA ALA A 262 4.01 16.75 1.66
C ALA A 262 4.41 17.61 2.86
N THR A 263 5.29 18.57 2.65
CA THR A 263 5.23 19.79 3.45
C THR A 263 3.80 20.31 3.38
N ARG A 264 3.12 20.28 4.47
CA ARG A 264 1.74 20.59 4.88
C ARG A 264 0.82 21.46 4.00
N ALA A 265 1.17 21.84 2.79
CA ALA A 265 0.49 22.95 2.10
C ALA A 265 -0.41 22.59 0.92
N LEU A 266 -0.34 21.43 0.26
CA LEU A 266 -1.18 21.21 -0.94
C LEU A 266 -1.51 19.71 -1.19
N GLY A 267 -2.79 19.39 -1.08
CA GLY A 267 -3.40 18.06 -1.24
C GLY A 267 -3.25 17.34 -2.59
N ARG A 268 -2.36 17.73 -3.48
CA ARG A 268 -2.20 17.12 -4.82
C ARG A 268 -1.33 15.85 -4.84
N LEU A 269 -0.35 15.72 -3.97
CA LEU A 269 0.55 14.55 -3.96
C LEU A 269 -0.11 13.25 -3.48
N ARG A 270 -1.20 13.34 -2.72
CA ARG A 270 -1.98 12.19 -2.24
C ARG A 270 -2.89 11.59 -3.31
N THR A 271 -3.27 12.36 -4.30
CA THR A 271 -4.20 11.92 -5.36
C THR A 271 -3.58 10.82 -6.21
N ASN A 272 -2.29 10.91 -6.54
CA ASN A 272 -1.63 9.93 -7.39
C ASN A 272 -1.48 8.57 -6.73
N VAL A 273 -1.11 8.51 -5.42
CA VAL A 273 -0.97 7.23 -4.71
C VAL A 273 -2.30 6.48 -4.67
N TYR A 274 -3.39 7.17 -4.36
CA TYR A 274 -4.72 6.56 -4.35
C TYR A 274 -5.17 6.10 -5.73
N SER A 275 -4.87 6.89 -6.77
CA SER A 275 -5.17 6.53 -8.16
C SER A 275 -4.33 5.33 -8.61
N ILE A 276 -3.04 5.29 -8.28
CA ILE A 276 -2.15 4.15 -8.55
C ILE A 276 -2.69 2.89 -7.86
N ILE A 277 -3.00 2.95 -6.55
CA ILE A 277 -3.52 1.78 -5.81
C ILE A 277 -4.83 1.28 -6.43
N ARG A 278 -5.70 2.18 -6.86
CA ARG A 278 -7.00 1.84 -7.44
C ARG A 278 -6.89 1.19 -8.83
N GLN A 279 -5.96 1.68 -9.66
CA GLN A 279 -5.83 1.26 -11.06
C GLN A 279 -4.79 0.14 -11.24
N SER A 280 -3.91 -0.06 -10.26
CA SER A 280 -2.87 -1.07 -10.36
C SER A 280 -3.44 -2.48 -10.60
N PRO A 281 -2.93 -3.21 -11.61
CA PRO A 281 -3.35 -4.59 -11.86
C PRO A 281 -2.80 -5.59 -10.82
N CYS A 282 -1.91 -5.16 -9.96
CA CYS A 282 -1.24 -5.99 -8.96
C CYS A 282 -1.13 -5.24 -7.61
N PRO A 283 -0.69 -5.91 -6.53
CA PRO A 283 -0.45 -5.26 -5.24
C PRO A 283 0.45 -4.03 -5.33
N VAL A 284 0.26 -3.08 -4.40
CA VAL A 284 1.03 -1.84 -4.34
C VAL A 284 1.66 -1.71 -2.96
N ILE A 285 2.97 -1.43 -2.90
CA ILE A 285 3.63 -0.94 -1.68
C ILE A 285 3.85 0.56 -1.81
N SER A 286 3.26 1.32 -0.89
CA SER A 286 3.52 2.76 -0.76
C SER A 286 4.55 3.01 0.34
N VAL A 287 5.56 3.83 0.07
CA VAL A 287 6.75 4.07 0.93
C VAL A 287 6.80 5.51 1.42
#